data_8342eef88c7f0e88692f0e6cc3d21de3
#
_entry.id   8342eef88c7f0e88692f0e6cc3d21de3
#
_cell.length_a   1.000
_cell.length_b   1.000
_cell.length_c   1.000
_cell.angle_alpha   90.00
_cell.angle_beta   90.00
_cell.angle_gamma   90.00
#
_symmetry.space_group_name_H-M   'P 1'
#
loop_
_entity.id
_entity.type
_entity.pdbx_description
1 polymer ?
#
loop_
_entity_poly.entity_id
_entity_poly.type
_entity_poly.pdbx_seq_one_letter_code
_entity_poly.pdbx_strand_id
1 'polypeptide(L)'
;MFVLKFTSSAVADIKAVIPKHLKGPLRKELLRKVAPDPISCSHGLHGQLEGYRSFTWQEYRVVYKVFDDLLAVAVVGVGLRSPQSAENVYRKLEVLAQTGQLAQGMLFSLRGFTTREV
;
A
#
# COMPACT_ATOMS: atom_id res chain seq x y z
N MET A 1 16.44 3.20 6.88
CA MET A 1 15.03 3.57 6.74
C MET A 1 14.57 3.34 5.30
N PHE A 2 13.41 2.77 5.12
CA PHE A 2 12.87 2.48 3.79
C PHE A 2 12.25 3.72 3.16
N VAL A 3 12.35 3.82 1.85
CA VAL A 3 11.69 4.88 1.09
C VAL A 3 10.29 4.38 0.70
N LEU A 4 9.27 5.20 0.95
CA LEU A 4 7.90 4.84 0.60
C LEU A 4 7.61 5.30 -0.83
N LYS A 5 7.13 4.39 -1.66
CA LYS A 5 6.70 4.65 -3.03
C LYS A 5 5.22 4.29 -3.14
N PHE A 6 4.46 5.04 -3.92
CA PHE A 6 3.03 4.82 -4.07
C PHE A 6 2.71 4.57 -5.53
N THR A 7 2.01 3.47 -5.81
CA THR A 7 1.54 3.20 -7.16
C THR A 7 0.37 4.12 -7.50
N SER A 8 0.05 4.24 -8.77
CA SER A 8 -1.11 5.02 -9.21
C SER A 8 -2.40 4.51 -8.56
N SER A 9 -2.53 3.20 -8.43
CA SER A 9 -3.70 2.60 -7.80
C SER A 9 -3.78 2.96 -6.31
N ALA A 10 -2.65 2.99 -5.61
CA ALA A 10 -2.62 3.41 -4.20
C ALA A 10 -2.99 4.89 -4.05
N VAL A 11 -2.48 5.75 -4.93
CA VAL A 11 -2.83 7.17 -4.91
C VAL A 11 -4.33 7.36 -5.15
N ALA A 12 -4.89 6.64 -6.12
CA ALA A 12 -6.32 6.70 -6.40
C ALA A 12 -7.15 6.25 -5.20
N ASP A 13 -6.74 5.17 -4.54
CA ASP A 13 -7.43 4.68 -3.34
C ASP A 13 -7.40 5.71 -2.22
N ILE A 14 -6.25 6.33 -1.98
CA ILE A 14 -6.12 7.35 -0.94
C ILE A 14 -7.06 8.51 -1.21
N LYS A 15 -7.14 8.96 -2.46
CA LYS A 15 -8.05 10.04 -2.82
C LYS A 15 -9.50 9.67 -2.63
N ALA A 16 -9.86 8.41 -2.92
CA ALA A 16 -11.24 7.95 -2.85
C ALA A 16 -11.68 7.58 -1.43
N VAL A 17 -10.79 7.01 -0.62
CA VAL A 17 -11.14 6.37 0.67
C VAL A 17 -10.77 7.23 1.87
N ILE A 18 -9.64 7.94 1.82
CA ILE A 18 -9.13 8.66 2.98
C ILE A 18 -9.67 10.09 2.99
N PRO A 19 -10.39 10.51 4.06
CA PRO A 19 -10.83 11.90 4.19
C PRO A 19 -9.66 12.87 4.16
N LYS A 20 -9.89 14.05 3.64
CA LYS A 20 -8.86 15.06 3.48
C LYS A 20 -8.09 15.34 4.79
N HIS A 21 -8.82 15.42 5.90
CA HIS A 21 -8.18 15.74 7.20
C HIS A 21 -7.35 14.59 7.77
N LEU A 22 -7.48 13.36 7.22
CA LEU A 22 -6.71 12.21 7.67
C LEU A 22 -5.52 11.89 6.78
N LYS A 23 -5.36 12.56 5.64
CA LYS A 23 -4.25 12.28 4.73
C LYS A 23 -2.90 12.61 5.35
N GLY A 24 -2.79 13.76 6.01
CA GLY A 24 -1.58 14.13 6.72
C GLY A 24 -1.24 13.17 7.86
N PRO A 25 -2.19 12.89 8.77
CA PRO A 25 -1.96 11.90 9.82
C PRO A 25 -1.58 10.52 9.30
N LEU A 26 -2.19 10.04 8.21
CA LEU A 26 -1.82 8.77 7.60
C LEU A 26 -0.37 8.79 7.13
N ARG A 27 0.03 9.85 6.45
CA ARG A 27 1.40 10.01 5.97
C ARG A 27 2.40 9.96 7.13
N LYS A 28 2.09 10.69 8.21
CA LYS A 28 2.96 10.68 9.40
C LYS A 28 3.08 9.29 10.00
N GLU A 29 1.99 8.56 10.06
CA GLU A 29 2.00 7.20 10.62
C GLU A 29 2.82 6.25 9.76
N LEU A 30 2.68 6.34 8.44
CA LEU A 30 3.48 5.52 7.54
C LEU A 30 4.96 5.82 7.69
N LEU A 31 5.34 7.09 7.81
CA LEU A 31 6.74 7.47 8.00
C LEU A 31 7.26 7.05 9.38
N ARG A 32 6.40 7.06 10.38
CA ARG A 32 6.79 6.74 11.76
C ARG A 32 6.93 5.23 11.99
N LYS A 33 6.03 4.43 11.42
CA LYS A 33 5.98 2.99 11.69
C LYS A 33 6.44 2.12 10.54
N VAL A 34 6.04 2.44 9.33
CA VAL A 34 6.33 1.58 8.18
C VAL A 34 7.73 1.83 7.63
N ALA A 35 8.12 3.07 7.46
CA ALA A 35 9.44 3.37 6.90
C ALA A 35 10.60 2.82 7.73
N PRO A 36 10.57 2.89 9.08
CA PRO A 36 11.67 2.31 9.86
C PRO A 36 11.66 0.79 9.88
N ASP A 37 10.47 0.17 9.93
CA ASP A 37 10.37 -1.30 10.07
C ASP A 37 9.06 -1.79 9.47
N PRO A 38 9.01 -1.98 8.16
CA PRO A 38 7.75 -2.34 7.48
C PRO A 38 7.27 -3.75 7.76
N ILE A 39 8.10 -4.61 8.34
CA ILE A 39 7.74 -6.00 8.61
C ILE A 39 7.05 -6.13 9.97
N SER A 40 7.63 -5.51 11.02
CA SER A 40 7.13 -5.68 12.39
C SER A 40 5.75 -5.08 12.61
N CYS A 41 5.38 -4.04 11.85
CA CYS A 41 4.10 -3.34 12.02
C CYS A 41 2.98 -3.88 11.16
N SER A 42 3.22 -4.95 10.40
CA SER A 42 2.26 -5.47 9.43
C SER A 42 2.20 -6.99 9.47
N HIS A 43 1.27 -7.57 8.73
CA HIS A 43 1.19 -9.02 8.57
C HIS A 43 1.16 -9.38 7.08
N GLY A 44 1.71 -10.57 6.78
CA GLY A 44 1.76 -11.06 5.40
C GLY A 44 0.42 -11.54 4.89
N LEU A 45 0.19 -11.39 3.59
CA LEU A 45 -1.00 -11.87 2.93
C LEU A 45 -0.71 -13.19 2.22
N HIS A 46 -1.77 -13.90 1.83
CA HIS A 46 -1.68 -15.23 1.23
C HIS A 46 -2.36 -15.25 -0.13
N GLY A 47 -2.27 -16.41 -0.80
CA GLY A 47 -2.90 -16.61 -2.10
C GLY A 47 -2.25 -15.75 -3.17
N GLN A 48 -3.04 -15.09 -3.98
CA GLN A 48 -2.55 -14.26 -5.08
C GLN A 48 -1.80 -13.02 -4.61
N LEU A 49 -1.97 -12.65 -3.35
CA LEU A 49 -1.27 -11.51 -2.77
C LEU A 49 -0.11 -11.94 -1.88
N GLU A 50 0.34 -13.18 -2.02
CA GLU A 50 1.50 -13.64 -1.28
C GLU A 50 2.71 -12.77 -1.59
N GLY A 51 3.47 -12.41 -0.56
CA GLY A 51 4.58 -11.47 -0.69
C GLY A 51 4.18 -10.04 -0.38
N TYR A 52 2.90 -9.75 -0.33
CA TYR A 52 2.40 -8.44 0.10
C TYR A 52 2.08 -8.46 1.58
N ARG A 53 2.01 -7.27 2.17
CA ARG A 53 1.72 -7.11 3.59
C ARG A 53 0.63 -6.08 3.81
N SER A 54 -0.08 -6.20 4.93
CA SER A 54 -1.17 -5.30 5.29
C SER A 54 -0.85 -4.62 6.63
N PHE A 55 -0.84 -3.30 6.61
CA PHE A 55 -0.68 -2.45 7.78
C PHE A 55 -2.03 -1.84 8.13
N THR A 56 -2.46 -2.00 9.40
CA THR A 56 -3.74 -1.48 9.87
C THR A 56 -3.52 -0.16 10.62
N TRP A 57 -4.27 0.86 10.23
CA TRP A 57 -4.27 2.15 10.90
C TRP A 57 -5.71 2.65 11.03
N GLN A 58 -6.17 2.80 12.27
CA GLN A 58 -7.56 3.17 12.54
C GLN A 58 -8.52 2.21 11.82
N GLU A 59 -9.39 2.72 10.96
CA GLU A 59 -10.35 1.90 10.22
C GLU A 59 -9.88 1.55 8.80
N TYR A 60 -8.58 1.76 8.53
CA TYR A 60 -8.02 1.57 7.20
C TYR A 60 -6.97 0.47 7.18
N ARG A 61 -6.79 -0.13 6.00
CA ARG A 61 -5.71 -1.06 5.72
C ARG A 61 -4.88 -0.53 4.56
N VAL A 62 -3.57 -0.57 4.73
CA VAL A 62 -2.61 -0.16 3.72
C VAL A 62 -1.86 -1.41 3.27
N VAL A 63 -1.94 -1.73 1.98
CA VAL A 63 -1.31 -2.93 1.44
C VAL A 63 -0.05 -2.52 0.68
N TYR A 64 1.06 -3.20 0.96
CA TYR A 64 2.34 -2.87 0.35
C TYR A 64 3.22 -4.11 0.20
N LYS A 65 4.29 -3.95 -0.58
CA LYS A 65 5.33 -4.95 -0.72
C LYS A 65 6.67 -4.33 -0.33
N VAL A 66 7.50 -5.10 0.38
CA VAL A 66 8.80 -4.64 0.87
C VAL A 66 9.88 -5.16 -0.06
N PHE A 67 10.77 -4.28 -0.48
CA PHE A 67 11.94 -4.61 -1.30
C PHE A 67 13.18 -4.29 -0.48
N ASP A 68 13.69 -5.30 0.23
CA ASP A 68 14.83 -5.13 1.12
C ASP A 68 16.08 -4.65 0.38
N ASP A 69 16.32 -5.21 -0.80
CA ASP A 69 17.53 -4.89 -1.58
C ASP A 69 17.54 -3.41 -1.99
N LEU A 70 16.37 -2.83 -2.18
CA LEU A 70 16.21 -1.45 -2.63
C LEU A 70 15.93 -0.49 -1.47
N LEU A 71 15.77 -1.01 -0.26
CA LEU A 71 15.30 -0.24 0.90
C LEU A 71 14.05 0.56 0.56
N ALA A 72 13.11 -0.07 -0.15
CA ALA A 72 11.89 0.57 -0.63
C ALA A 72 10.66 -0.23 -0.26
N VAL A 73 9.56 0.48 -0.01
CA VAL A 73 8.24 -0.10 0.21
C VAL A 73 7.32 0.46 -0.87
N ALA A 74 6.69 -0.44 -1.64
CA ALA A 74 5.75 -0.05 -2.68
C ALA A 74 4.33 -0.22 -2.15
N VAL A 75 3.65 0.89 -1.84
CA VAL A 75 2.26 0.88 -1.41
C VAL A 75 1.38 0.71 -2.64
N VAL A 76 0.56 -0.33 -2.65
CA VAL A 76 -0.22 -0.70 -3.83
C VAL A 76 -1.72 -0.49 -3.67
N GLY A 77 -2.22 -0.37 -2.44
CA GLY A 77 -3.65 -0.18 -2.22
C GLY A 77 -3.97 0.27 -0.82
N VAL A 78 -5.12 0.93 -0.67
CA VAL A 78 -5.65 1.38 0.61
C VAL A 78 -7.16 1.14 0.61
N GLY A 79 -7.70 0.65 1.72
CA GLY A 79 -9.14 0.44 1.84
C GLY A 79 -9.59 0.47 3.27
N LEU A 80 -10.89 0.38 3.47
CA LEU A 80 -11.47 0.32 4.80
C LEU A 80 -11.21 -1.04 5.44
N ARG A 81 -11.05 -1.03 6.74
CA ARG A 81 -10.78 -2.22 7.55
C ARG A 81 -12.01 -3.12 7.69
N SER A 82 -13.21 -2.60 7.47
CA SER A 82 -14.43 -3.39 7.63
C SER A 82 -14.39 -4.61 6.69
N PRO A 83 -15.01 -5.75 7.08
CA PRO A 83 -14.93 -6.97 6.27
C PRO A 83 -15.34 -6.79 4.81
N GLN A 84 -16.37 -6.00 4.55
CA GLN A 84 -16.85 -5.76 3.20
C GLN A 84 -15.85 -4.96 2.37
N SER A 85 -15.33 -3.89 2.94
CA SER A 85 -14.37 -3.04 2.23
C SER A 85 -13.01 -3.72 2.09
N ALA A 86 -12.56 -4.43 3.11
CA ALA A 86 -11.31 -5.18 3.05
C ALA A 86 -11.37 -6.22 1.92
N GLU A 87 -12.49 -6.91 1.80
CA GLU A 87 -12.71 -7.88 0.74
C GLU A 87 -12.62 -7.23 -0.64
N ASN A 88 -13.26 -6.08 -0.80
CA ASN A 88 -13.23 -5.36 -2.07
C ASN A 88 -11.82 -4.90 -2.45
N VAL A 89 -11.07 -4.40 -1.47
CA VAL A 89 -9.69 -3.95 -1.70
C VAL A 89 -8.82 -5.13 -2.13
N TYR A 90 -8.89 -6.25 -1.42
CA TYR A 90 -8.10 -7.41 -1.75
C TYR A 90 -8.50 -7.98 -3.12
N ARG A 91 -9.78 -8.04 -3.41
CA ARG A 91 -10.25 -8.54 -4.70
C ARG A 91 -9.73 -7.67 -5.85
N LYS A 92 -9.78 -6.35 -5.69
CA LYS A 92 -9.25 -5.42 -6.69
C LYS A 92 -7.77 -5.67 -6.93
N LEU A 93 -7.00 -5.82 -5.85
CA LEU A 93 -5.55 -6.07 -5.97
C LEU A 93 -5.27 -7.43 -6.59
N GLU A 94 -6.09 -8.43 -6.28
CA GLU A 94 -5.95 -9.76 -6.88
C GLU A 94 -6.16 -9.71 -8.40
N VAL A 95 -7.14 -8.95 -8.86
CA VAL A 95 -7.36 -8.76 -10.30
C VAL A 95 -6.15 -8.09 -10.94
N LEU A 96 -5.61 -7.04 -10.31
CA LEU A 96 -4.43 -6.36 -10.83
C LEU A 96 -3.21 -7.28 -10.85
N ALA A 97 -3.09 -8.17 -9.86
CA ALA A 97 -2.01 -9.15 -9.81
C ALA A 97 -2.12 -10.16 -10.95
N GLN A 98 -3.34 -10.64 -11.23
CA GLN A 98 -3.58 -11.62 -12.29
C GLN A 98 -3.26 -11.06 -13.68
N THR A 99 -3.52 -9.79 -13.90
CA THR A 99 -3.30 -9.15 -15.19
C THR A 99 -1.89 -8.58 -15.37
N GLY A 100 -1.05 -8.67 -14.33
CA GLY A 100 0.30 -8.10 -14.36
C GLY A 100 0.34 -6.60 -14.11
N GLN A 101 -0.81 -5.93 -13.99
CA GLN A 101 -0.87 -4.48 -13.77
C GLN A 101 -0.28 -4.09 -12.42
N LEU A 102 -0.42 -4.94 -11.41
CA LEU A 102 0.13 -4.67 -10.08
C LEU A 102 1.65 -4.60 -10.13
N ALA A 103 2.27 -5.56 -10.82
CA ALA A 103 3.72 -5.60 -10.97
C ALA A 103 4.22 -4.41 -11.78
N GLN A 104 3.52 -4.02 -12.85
CA GLN A 104 3.88 -2.85 -13.64
C GLN A 104 3.82 -1.58 -12.80
N GLY A 105 2.76 -1.43 -12.01
CA GLY A 105 2.61 -0.27 -11.12
C GLY A 105 3.78 -0.15 -10.15
N MET A 106 4.20 -1.28 -9.58
CA MET A 106 5.34 -1.29 -8.67
C MET A 106 6.64 -0.92 -9.37
N LEU A 107 6.87 -1.43 -10.59
CA LEU A 107 8.06 -1.09 -11.35
C LEU A 107 8.14 0.40 -11.63
N PHE A 108 7.01 1.00 -12.04
CA PHE A 108 6.97 2.44 -12.26
C PHE A 108 7.24 3.21 -10.98
N SER A 109 6.68 2.78 -9.85
CA SER A 109 6.88 3.46 -8.57
C SER A 109 8.35 3.41 -8.15
N LEU A 110 9.00 2.26 -8.33
CA LEU A 110 10.40 2.09 -7.97
C LEU A 110 11.32 2.88 -8.87
N ARG A 111 10.90 3.19 -10.08
CA ARG A 111 11.67 4.04 -11.02
C ARG A 111 11.40 5.52 -10.80
N GLY A 112 10.54 5.88 -9.85
CA GLY A 112 10.25 7.28 -9.57
C GLY A 112 9.19 7.90 -10.46
N PHE A 113 8.39 7.09 -11.17
CA PHE A 113 7.33 7.58 -12.04
C PHE A 113 5.97 7.65 -11.37
N THR A 114 5.89 7.49 -10.06
CA THR A 114 4.62 7.58 -9.36
C THR A 114 4.37 9.00 -8.87
N THR A 115 3.08 9.31 -8.69
CA THR A 115 2.66 10.51 -8.00
C THR A 115 3.08 10.41 -6.53
N ARG A 116 3.71 11.46 -6.02
CA ARG A 116 4.16 11.49 -4.62
C ARG A 116 3.14 12.09 -3.67
N GLU A 117 2.04 12.54 -4.21
CA GLU A 117 1.00 13.22 -3.42
C GLU A 117 0.17 12.21 -2.64
N VAL A 118 0.15 12.35 -1.35
CA VAL A 118 -0.64 11.53 -0.45
C VAL A 118 -1.50 12.41 0.44
#